data_b8f8373712d348b5035cc4dfc511e6b5
#
_entry.id   b8f8373712d348b5035cc4dfc511e6b5
#
_cell.length_a   1.000
_cell.length_b   1.000
_cell.length_c   1.000
_cell.angle_alpha   90.00
_cell.angle_beta   90.00
_cell.angle_gamma   90.00
#
_symmetry.space_group_name_H-M   'P 1'
#
loop_
_entity.id
_entity.type
_entity.pdbx_description
1 polymer ?
#
loop_
_entity_poly.entity_id
_entity_poly.type
_entity_poly.pdbx_seq_one_letter_code
_entity_poly.pdbx_strand_id
1 'polypeptide(L)'
;WDEVENPVGVVQIVHGMAEHGARYGVFAERLNEAGYIVVADDHRGFGKSAIDESYLGHLDGETGFQDMIKDEVVVRTYLKETYPGLSYFIFAHSMGSFVIRTFMAQHQVDGVILSGSGLQPIPLLKMGQIITKQRIKKDEMKRSGFLNKLAFWGYNKPFNENHRFSWLSRDVAIYEAYEKDPFCGPVVGTSGFFHNLFEAVKISQQKETVESVPKDLPILLLSGSDDPVGHFGKDTPKIALALEAAGVEDVTYKIYEDARHELVNELCKETVFKDVIAWLNTKNKEA
;
A
#
# COMPACT_ATOMS: atom_id res chain seq x y z
N TRP A 1 15.20 5.08 8.65
CA TRP A 1 15.08 6.09 9.71
C TRP A 1 15.11 5.41 11.08
N ASP A 2 16.29 5.11 11.55
CA ASP A 2 16.53 4.28 12.74
C ASP A 2 17.32 5.01 13.86
N GLU A 3 17.65 6.25 13.67
CA GLU A 3 18.32 7.09 14.67
C GLU A 3 17.31 7.57 15.72
N VAL A 4 16.83 6.64 16.57
CA VAL A 4 15.84 6.88 17.63
C VAL A 4 16.44 6.48 18.98
N GLU A 5 16.48 7.43 19.93
CA GLU A 5 16.87 7.13 21.32
C GLU A 5 15.71 6.38 22.04
N ASN A 6 16.02 5.24 22.66
CA ASN A 6 15.05 4.41 23.39
C ASN A 6 13.79 4.08 22.55
N PRO A 7 13.94 3.35 21.44
CA PRO A 7 12.81 3.08 20.55
C PRO A 7 11.74 2.24 21.25
N VAL A 8 10.47 2.62 21.00
CA VAL A 8 9.30 1.94 21.57
C VAL A 8 8.71 0.89 20.64
N GLY A 9 9.05 0.91 19.35
CA GLY A 9 8.54 -0.04 18.36
C GLY A 9 9.13 0.21 16.98
N VAL A 10 8.81 -0.65 16.04
CA VAL A 10 9.24 -0.59 14.63
C VAL A 10 8.02 -0.45 13.74
N VAL A 11 8.05 0.48 12.80
CA VAL A 11 7.03 0.63 11.74
C VAL A 11 7.68 0.37 10.39
N GLN A 12 7.25 -0.69 9.71
CA GLN A 12 7.59 -0.90 8.31
C GLN A 12 6.60 -0.15 7.42
N ILE A 13 7.10 0.60 6.44
CA ILE A 13 6.29 1.25 5.41
C ILE A 13 6.36 0.41 4.13
N VAL A 14 5.20 0.01 3.63
CA VAL A 14 5.01 -0.80 2.42
C VAL A 14 4.32 0.08 1.38
N HIS A 15 5.07 0.58 0.41
CA HIS A 15 4.63 1.62 -0.51
C HIS A 15 3.68 1.12 -1.61
N GLY A 16 3.11 2.04 -2.39
CA GLY A 16 2.18 1.77 -3.47
C GLY A 16 2.84 1.52 -4.83
N MET A 17 2.02 1.46 -5.88
CA MET A 17 2.46 1.31 -7.26
C MET A 17 3.14 2.58 -7.76
N ALA A 18 4.23 2.42 -8.54
CA ALA A 18 4.94 3.53 -9.18
C ALA A 18 5.35 4.63 -8.20
N GLU A 19 5.91 4.20 -7.09
CA GLU A 19 6.53 5.05 -6.08
C GLU A 19 7.67 4.29 -5.37
N HIS A 20 8.22 4.85 -4.31
CA HIS A 20 9.35 4.29 -3.55
C HIS A 20 9.34 4.78 -2.09
N GLY A 21 10.07 4.07 -1.23
CA GLY A 21 10.09 4.31 0.22
C GLY A 21 10.55 5.73 0.62
N ALA A 22 11.45 6.36 -0.12
CA ALA A 22 11.93 7.71 0.23
C ALA A 22 10.85 8.81 0.20
N ARG A 23 9.70 8.59 -0.45
CA ARG A 23 8.57 9.53 -0.44
C ARG A 23 7.88 9.68 0.92
N TYR A 24 8.17 8.77 1.83
CA TYR A 24 7.60 8.74 3.18
C TYR A 24 8.46 9.45 4.22
N GLY A 25 9.53 10.16 3.82
CA GLY A 25 10.50 10.78 4.73
C GLY A 25 9.87 11.66 5.81
N VAL A 26 8.97 12.57 5.43
CA VAL A 26 8.27 13.45 6.39
C VAL A 26 7.42 12.66 7.40
N PHE A 27 6.74 11.62 6.94
CA PHE A 27 5.97 10.74 7.82
C PHE A 27 6.87 9.92 8.75
N ALA A 28 7.98 9.40 8.21
CA ALA A 28 8.96 8.65 8.99
C ALA A 28 9.61 9.52 10.09
N GLU A 29 9.95 10.76 9.79
CA GLU A 29 10.46 11.71 10.80
C GLU A 29 9.46 11.92 11.94
N ARG A 30 8.17 12.06 11.63
CA ARG A 30 7.12 12.19 12.66
C ARG A 30 6.96 10.93 13.53
N LEU A 31 7.13 9.76 12.93
CA LEU A 31 7.14 8.50 13.68
C LEU A 31 8.38 8.38 14.55
N ASN A 32 9.57 8.81 14.05
CA ASN A 32 10.79 8.84 14.86
C ASN A 32 10.65 9.80 16.06
N GLU A 33 10.08 11.00 15.88
CA GLU A 33 9.77 11.94 16.97
C GLU A 33 8.87 11.29 18.05
N ALA A 34 8.03 10.34 17.66
CA ALA A 34 7.17 9.56 18.56
C ALA A 34 7.83 8.29 19.13
N GLY A 35 9.12 8.06 18.84
CA GLY A 35 9.89 6.93 19.37
C GLY A 35 9.86 5.66 18.50
N TYR A 36 9.29 5.69 17.31
CA TYR A 36 9.26 4.51 16.43
C TYR A 36 10.46 4.52 15.47
N ILE A 37 11.17 3.40 15.36
CA ILE A 37 12.08 3.12 14.25
C ILE A 37 11.23 2.93 13.00
N VAL A 38 11.64 3.53 11.88
CA VAL A 38 10.91 3.41 10.61
C VAL A 38 11.80 2.81 9.54
N VAL A 39 11.29 1.82 8.83
CA VAL A 39 11.97 1.18 7.72
C VAL A 39 11.01 1.12 6.52
N ALA A 40 11.51 1.46 5.35
CA ALA A 40 10.81 1.27 4.08
C ALA A 40 11.77 0.59 3.11
N ASP A 41 11.32 -0.47 2.47
CA ASP A 41 11.97 -1.03 1.29
C ASP A 41 11.42 -0.38 0.02
N ASP A 42 12.13 -0.52 -1.08
CA ASP A 42 11.56 -0.32 -2.40
C ASP A 42 11.15 -1.70 -2.94
N HIS A 43 9.89 -1.89 -3.27
CA HIS A 43 9.41 -3.15 -3.81
C HIS A 43 10.16 -3.56 -5.08
N ARG A 44 10.29 -4.89 -5.31
CA ARG A 44 10.82 -5.39 -6.57
C ARG A 44 10.17 -4.71 -7.78
N GLY A 45 10.97 -4.30 -8.75
CA GLY A 45 10.51 -3.56 -9.93
C GLY A 45 10.14 -2.10 -9.67
N PHE A 46 10.42 -1.54 -8.48
CA PHE A 46 10.21 -0.14 -8.16
C PHE A 46 11.42 0.48 -7.47
N GLY A 47 11.48 1.82 -7.49
CA GLY A 47 12.54 2.56 -6.83
C GLY A 47 13.94 2.04 -7.20
N LYS A 48 14.79 1.92 -6.19
CA LYS A 48 16.17 1.43 -6.34
C LYS A 48 16.28 -0.10 -6.36
N SER A 49 15.18 -0.82 -6.08
CA SER A 49 15.13 -2.29 -6.18
C SER A 49 14.91 -2.78 -7.61
N ALA A 50 14.58 -1.91 -8.56
CA ALA A 50 14.62 -2.26 -9.97
C ALA A 50 16.06 -2.54 -10.43
N ILE A 51 16.27 -3.63 -11.16
CA ILE A 51 17.61 -4.04 -11.66
C ILE A 51 18.23 -2.93 -12.51
N ASP A 52 17.42 -2.31 -13.36
CA ASP A 52 17.73 -1.15 -14.18
C ASP A 52 16.42 -0.44 -14.60
N GLU A 53 16.52 0.66 -15.35
CA GLU A 53 15.35 1.44 -15.80
C GLU A 53 14.34 0.61 -16.63
N SER A 54 14.78 -0.44 -17.35
CA SER A 54 13.88 -1.28 -18.12
C SER A 54 12.99 -2.15 -17.23
N TYR A 55 13.41 -2.43 -16.00
CA TYR A 55 12.66 -3.17 -15.00
C TYR A 55 11.73 -2.31 -14.14
N LEU A 56 11.80 -0.98 -14.20
CA LEU A 56 10.85 -0.14 -13.47
C LEU A 56 9.41 -0.44 -13.88
N GLY A 57 8.55 -0.78 -12.93
CA GLY A 57 7.17 -1.19 -13.16
C GLY A 57 7.03 -2.59 -13.77
N HIS A 58 8.02 -3.48 -13.54
CA HIS A 58 7.95 -4.88 -13.96
C HIS A 58 7.91 -5.82 -12.75
N LEU A 59 7.06 -6.84 -12.86
CA LEU A 59 7.06 -8.04 -12.02
C LEU A 59 7.04 -9.27 -12.93
N ASP A 60 7.71 -10.35 -12.51
CA ASP A 60 7.62 -11.64 -13.19
C ASP A 60 6.16 -12.06 -13.36
N GLY A 61 5.81 -12.49 -14.55
CA GLY A 61 4.42 -12.74 -14.93
C GLY A 61 3.76 -13.92 -14.21
N GLU A 62 4.55 -14.86 -13.69
CA GLU A 62 4.04 -16.08 -13.03
C GLU A 62 4.12 -16.00 -11.51
N THR A 63 5.18 -15.44 -10.96
CA THR A 63 5.48 -15.49 -9.52
C THR A 63 5.51 -14.13 -8.82
N GLY A 64 5.48 -13.04 -9.58
CA GLY A 64 5.79 -11.68 -9.08
C GLY A 64 5.03 -11.27 -7.83
N PHE A 65 3.73 -11.56 -7.72
CA PHE A 65 2.97 -11.26 -6.50
C PHE A 65 3.41 -12.11 -5.31
N GLN A 66 3.63 -13.42 -5.53
CA GLN A 66 4.08 -14.32 -4.46
C GLN A 66 5.50 -13.95 -4.00
N ASP A 67 6.32 -13.48 -4.93
CA ASP A 67 7.66 -13.04 -4.60
C ASP A 67 7.66 -11.71 -3.82
N MET A 68 6.72 -10.79 -4.08
CA MET A 68 6.52 -9.62 -3.22
C MET A 68 6.18 -10.03 -1.78
N ILE A 69 5.30 -11.03 -1.59
CA ILE A 69 5.00 -11.55 -0.24
C ILE A 69 6.25 -12.11 0.44
N LYS A 70 7.11 -12.84 -0.31
CA LYS A 70 8.38 -13.36 0.23
C LYS A 70 9.36 -12.24 0.59
N ASP A 71 9.41 -11.17 -0.18
CA ASP A 71 10.23 -10.00 0.14
C ASP A 71 9.82 -9.39 1.48
N GLU A 72 8.50 -9.25 1.72
CA GLU A 72 7.99 -8.77 3.01
C GLU A 72 8.36 -9.71 4.17
N VAL A 73 8.42 -11.03 3.93
CA VAL A 73 8.91 -12.00 4.94
C VAL A 73 10.38 -11.76 5.26
N VAL A 74 11.20 -11.48 4.25
CA VAL A 74 12.63 -11.17 4.45
C VAL A 74 12.80 -9.90 5.27
N VAL A 75 12.10 -8.81 4.90
CA VAL A 75 12.15 -7.53 5.63
C VAL A 75 11.69 -7.72 7.08
N ARG A 76 10.55 -8.40 7.30
CA ARG A 76 10.05 -8.71 8.64
C ARG A 76 11.07 -9.49 9.47
N THR A 77 11.69 -10.52 8.88
CA THR A 77 12.67 -11.36 9.57
C THR A 77 13.87 -10.51 9.99
N TYR A 78 14.42 -9.74 9.06
CA TYR A 78 15.52 -8.81 9.33
C TYR A 78 15.19 -7.83 10.48
N LEU A 79 14.00 -7.24 10.46
CA LEU A 79 13.58 -6.27 11.48
C LEU A 79 13.41 -6.91 12.86
N LYS A 80 12.83 -8.10 12.93
CA LYS A 80 12.70 -8.83 14.21
C LYS A 80 14.04 -9.32 14.79
N GLU A 81 15.00 -9.63 13.94
CA GLU A 81 16.35 -9.99 14.35
C GLU A 81 17.18 -8.77 14.76
N THR A 82 17.00 -7.64 14.07
CA THR A 82 17.75 -6.41 14.34
C THR A 82 17.23 -5.67 15.57
N TYR A 83 15.92 -5.71 15.81
CA TYR A 83 15.24 -5.00 16.90
C TYR A 83 14.41 -5.98 17.76
N PRO A 84 15.08 -6.92 18.44
CA PRO A 84 14.38 -7.95 19.23
C PRO A 84 13.64 -7.33 20.42
N GLY A 85 12.43 -7.82 20.66
CA GLY A 85 11.58 -7.34 21.78
C GLY A 85 10.68 -6.17 21.43
N LEU A 86 10.99 -5.37 20.40
CA LEU A 86 10.12 -4.28 20.00
C LEU A 86 8.87 -4.76 19.26
N SER A 87 7.74 -4.10 19.51
CA SER A 87 6.51 -4.31 18.75
C SER A 87 6.73 -3.92 17.27
N TYR A 88 6.21 -4.75 16.35
CA TYR A 88 6.39 -4.58 14.92
C TYR A 88 5.06 -4.30 14.21
N PHE A 89 4.96 -3.11 13.66
CA PHE A 89 3.79 -2.61 12.95
C PHE A 89 4.07 -2.42 11.46
N ILE A 90 3.03 -2.51 10.64
CA ILE A 90 3.10 -2.24 9.20
C ILE A 90 2.16 -1.10 8.83
N PHE A 91 2.67 -0.10 8.11
CA PHE A 91 1.89 0.90 7.38
C PHE A 91 1.96 0.59 5.90
N ALA A 92 0.84 0.19 5.30
CA ALA A 92 0.77 -0.21 3.91
C ALA A 92 -0.14 0.71 3.09
N HIS A 93 0.38 1.26 1.99
CA HIS A 93 -0.34 2.19 1.13
C HIS A 93 -0.71 1.58 -0.22
N SER A 94 -1.92 1.82 -0.69
CA SER A 94 -2.37 1.52 -2.06
C SER A 94 -2.07 0.07 -2.47
N MET A 95 -1.24 -0.17 -3.49
CA MET A 95 -0.79 -1.50 -3.90
C MET A 95 -0.20 -2.28 -2.72
N GLY A 96 0.63 -1.66 -1.90
CA GLY A 96 1.20 -2.27 -0.70
C GLY A 96 0.12 -2.78 0.26
N SER A 97 -1.04 -2.11 0.33
CA SER A 97 -2.16 -2.58 1.16
C SER A 97 -2.75 -3.90 0.68
N PHE A 98 -2.76 -4.18 -0.63
CA PHE A 98 -3.20 -5.48 -1.16
C PHE A 98 -2.18 -6.58 -0.86
N VAL A 99 -0.87 -6.26 -0.91
CA VAL A 99 0.21 -7.16 -0.51
C VAL A 99 0.05 -7.52 0.97
N ILE A 100 -0.09 -6.53 1.83
CA ILE A 100 -0.14 -6.74 3.29
C ILE A 100 -1.45 -7.39 3.74
N ARG A 101 -2.59 -7.16 3.07
CA ARG A 101 -3.83 -7.90 3.35
C ARG A 101 -3.69 -9.40 3.11
N THR A 102 -2.82 -9.82 2.19
CA THR A 102 -2.49 -11.24 1.99
C THR A 102 -1.42 -11.71 2.97
N PHE A 103 -0.39 -10.88 3.21
CA PHE A 103 0.70 -11.17 4.11
C PHE A 103 0.23 -11.38 5.56
N MET A 104 -0.60 -10.48 6.09
CA MET A 104 -1.11 -10.55 7.48
C MET A 104 -1.99 -11.78 7.75
N ALA A 105 -2.54 -12.41 6.72
CA ALA A 105 -3.27 -13.67 6.85
C ALA A 105 -2.36 -14.89 7.07
N GLN A 106 -1.04 -14.73 6.87
CA GLN A 106 -0.06 -15.82 6.90
C GLN A 106 1.08 -15.57 7.88
N HIS A 107 1.32 -14.32 8.28
CA HIS A 107 2.47 -13.90 9.08
C HIS A 107 2.05 -12.99 10.23
N GLN A 108 2.56 -13.28 11.43
CA GLN A 108 2.28 -12.50 12.63
C GLN A 108 2.99 -11.14 12.60
N VAL A 109 2.23 -10.10 12.95
CA VAL A 109 2.68 -8.73 13.20
C VAL A 109 1.87 -8.20 14.40
N ASP A 110 2.31 -7.12 15.03
CA ASP A 110 1.65 -6.58 16.23
C ASP A 110 0.53 -5.57 15.90
N GLY A 111 0.47 -5.10 14.65
CA GLY A 111 -0.63 -4.30 14.13
C GLY A 111 -0.41 -3.86 12.68
N VAL A 112 -1.50 -3.57 11.97
CA VAL A 112 -1.48 -3.20 10.54
C VAL A 112 -2.30 -1.95 10.31
N ILE A 113 -1.74 -1.01 9.54
CA ILE A 113 -2.41 0.19 9.05
C ILE A 113 -2.51 0.09 7.53
N LEU A 114 -3.74 0.09 7.01
CA LEU A 114 -4.03 0.02 5.57
C LEU A 114 -4.53 1.38 5.09
N SER A 115 -3.74 2.10 4.33
CA SER A 115 -4.04 3.42 3.78
C SER A 115 -4.35 3.34 2.28
N GLY A 116 -5.46 3.92 1.84
CA GLY A 116 -5.85 3.97 0.43
C GLY A 116 -6.14 2.59 -0.18
N SER A 117 -6.65 1.65 0.62
CA SER A 117 -7.05 0.32 0.16
C SER A 117 -8.44 0.34 -0.50
N GLY A 118 -8.72 -0.62 -1.37
CA GLY A 118 -9.98 -0.71 -2.07
C GLY A 118 -10.45 -2.14 -2.35
N LEU A 119 -11.57 -2.26 -3.03
CA LEU A 119 -12.17 -3.51 -3.51
C LEU A 119 -12.46 -3.40 -5.01
N GLN A 120 -12.32 -4.50 -5.73
CA GLN A 120 -12.64 -4.54 -7.15
C GLN A 120 -13.54 -5.76 -7.47
N PRO A 121 -14.48 -5.64 -8.41
CA PRO A 121 -15.32 -6.75 -8.81
C PRO A 121 -14.49 -7.94 -9.29
N ILE A 122 -14.67 -9.11 -8.68
CA ILE A 122 -13.94 -10.34 -9.06
C ILE A 122 -14.03 -10.68 -10.55
N PRO A 123 -15.19 -10.53 -11.23
CA PRO A 123 -15.25 -10.78 -12.68
C PRO A 123 -14.33 -9.87 -13.49
N LEU A 124 -14.20 -8.59 -13.09
CA LEU A 124 -13.30 -7.63 -13.74
C LEU A 124 -11.83 -8.03 -13.58
N LEU A 125 -11.43 -8.42 -12.36
CA LEU A 125 -10.08 -8.90 -12.08
C LEU A 125 -9.74 -10.17 -12.86
N LYS A 126 -10.66 -11.15 -12.92
CA LYS A 126 -10.50 -12.36 -13.72
C LYS A 126 -10.34 -12.06 -15.20
N MET A 127 -11.14 -11.14 -15.74
CA MET A 127 -11.03 -10.71 -17.13
C MET A 127 -9.66 -10.05 -17.39
N GLY A 128 -9.22 -9.17 -16.50
CA GLY A 128 -7.89 -8.55 -16.55
C GLY A 128 -6.78 -9.60 -16.55
N GLN A 129 -6.86 -10.61 -15.69
CA GLN A 129 -5.90 -11.72 -15.66
C GLN A 129 -5.89 -12.56 -16.95
N ILE A 130 -7.04 -12.81 -17.58
CA ILE A 130 -7.11 -13.52 -18.87
C ILE A 130 -6.38 -12.71 -19.96
N ILE A 131 -6.64 -11.40 -20.03
CA ILE A 131 -6.01 -10.51 -21.02
C ILE A 131 -4.50 -10.46 -20.80
N THR A 132 -4.05 -10.26 -19.56
CA THR A 132 -2.62 -10.16 -19.24
C THR A 132 -1.91 -11.48 -19.44
N LYS A 133 -2.51 -12.62 -19.11
CA LYS A 133 -1.94 -13.95 -19.33
C LYS A 133 -1.62 -14.21 -20.82
N GLN A 134 -2.47 -13.74 -21.74
CA GLN A 134 -2.20 -13.86 -23.18
C GLN A 134 -1.05 -12.93 -23.63
N ARG A 135 -0.92 -11.75 -22.97
CA ARG A 135 0.16 -10.80 -23.27
C ARG A 135 1.51 -11.29 -22.74
N ILE A 136 1.56 -11.84 -21.53
CA ILE A 136 2.75 -12.43 -20.91
C ILE A 136 3.36 -13.51 -21.80
N LYS A 137 2.54 -14.39 -22.38
CA LYS A 137 3.01 -15.43 -23.31
C LYS A 137 3.72 -14.88 -24.53
N LYS A 138 3.50 -13.63 -24.89
CA LYS A 138 4.15 -12.98 -26.05
C LYS A 138 5.35 -12.17 -25.61
N ASP A 139 5.19 -11.38 -24.57
CA ASP A 139 6.22 -10.50 -24.01
C ASP A 139 5.70 -9.94 -22.67
N GLU A 140 6.21 -10.46 -21.56
CA GLU A 140 5.82 -10.03 -20.23
C GLU A 140 6.38 -8.66 -19.85
N MET A 141 7.54 -8.30 -20.41
CA MET A 141 8.20 -6.99 -20.22
C MET A 141 7.50 -5.86 -20.98
N LYS A 142 6.60 -6.21 -21.89
CA LYS A 142 5.92 -5.18 -22.69
C LYS A 142 5.10 -4.24 -21.83
N ARG A 143 5.48 -2.97 -21.84
CA ARG A 143 4.75 -1.90 -21.17
C ARG A 143 3.37 -1.72 -21.78
N SER A 144 2.36 -1.58 -20.94
CA SER A 144 0.97 -1.52 -21.38
C SER A 144 0.30 -0.19 -21.01
N GLY A 145 0.49 0.82 -21.85
CA GLY A 145 -0.23 2.09 -21.72
C GLY A 145 -1.76 1.92 -21.74
N PHE A 146 -2.27 0.89 -22.43
CA PHE A 146 -3.70 0.55 -22.41
C PHE A 146 -4.15 0.06 -21.01
N LEU A 147 -3.45 -0.88 -20.41
CA LEU A 147 -3.78 -1.37 -19.06
C LEU A 147 -3.61 -0.26 -18.03
N ASN A 148 -2.57 0.56 -18.18
CA ASN A 148 -2.37 1.71 -17.31
C ASN A 148 -3.56 2.70 -17.39
N LYS A 149 -4.00 3.06 -18.61
CA LYS A 149 -5.19 3.91 -18.78
C LYS A 149 -6.45 3.27 -18.22
N LEU A 150 -6.61 1.96 -18.37
CA LEU A 150 -7.77 1.24 -17.85
C LEU A 150 -7.78 1.17 -16.32
N ALA A 151 -6.63 0.92 -15.69
CA ALA A 151 -6.49 0.85 -14.23
C ALA A 151 -6.82 2.18 -13.53
N PHE A 152 -6.45 3.30 -14.16
CA PHE A 152 -6.68 4.65 -13.62
C PHE A 152 -7.84 5.40 -14.32
N TRP A 153 -8.65 4.68 -15.09
CA TRP A 153 -9.73 5.30 -15.82
C TRP A 153 -10.76 5.95 -14.91
N GLY A 154 -10.98 7.25 -15.12
CA GLY A 154 -11.98 7.99 -14.37
C GLY A 154 -11.50 8.55 -13.02
N TYR A 155 -10.28 8.25 -12.56
CA TYR A 155 -9.77 8.71 -11.25
C TYR A 155 -9.76 10.24 -11.11
N ASN A 156 -9.45 10.96 -12.19
CA ASN A 156 -9.44 12.43 -12.19
C ASN A 156 -10.78 13.09 -12.55
N LYS A 157 -11.81 12.31 -12.94
CA LYS A 157 -13.10 12.90 -13.37
C LYS A 157 -13.77 13.82 -12.36
N PRO A 158 -13.71 13.55 -11.04
CA PRO A 158 -14.33 14.42 -10.05
C PRO A 158 -13.57 15.71 -9.79
N PHE A 159 -12.31 15.81 -10.24
CA PHE A 159 -11.43 16.92 -9.88
C PHE A 159 -11.34 17.95 -11.00
N ASN A 160 -11.32 19.23 -10.63
CA ASN A 160 -11.28 20.35 -11.59
C ASN A 160 -9.87 20.61 -12.13
N GLU A 161 -8.85 20.10 -11.48
CA GLU A 161 -7.46 20.25 -11.92
C GLU A 161 -7.21 19.40 -13.17
N ASN A 162 -6.76 20.04 -14.23
CA ASN A 162 -6.41 19.36 -15.48
C ASN A 162 -5.01 18.73 -15.38
N HIS A 163 -4.81 17.84 -14.38
CA HIS A 163 -3.55 17.14 -14.15
C HIS A 163 -3.78 15.64 -13.94
N ARG A 164 -2.95 14.80 -14.60
CA ARG A 164 -3.14 13.33 -14.62
C ARG A 164 -2.98 12.65 -13.25
N PHE A 165 -2.33 13.31 -12.31
CA PHE A 165 -2.06 12.81 -10.97
C PHE A 165 -2.78 13.60 -9.86
N SER A 166 -3.71 14.47 -10.18
CA SER A 166 -4.48 15.22 -9.17
C SER A 166 -5.23 14.33 -8.20
N TRP A 167 -5.59 13.12 -8.60
CA TRP A 167 -6.25 12.15 -7.72
C TRP A 167 -5.38 11.67 -6.53
N LEU A 168 -4.05 11.91 -6.55
CA LEU A 168 -3.15 11.52 -5.48
C LEU A 168 -3.31 12.39 -4.24
N SER A 169 -3.36 13.72 -4.41
CA SER A 169 -3.41 14.70 -3.32
C SER A 169 -4.03 16.01 -3.79
N ARG A 170 -4.59 16.79 -2.87
CA ARG A 170 -4.98 18.19 -3.10
C ARG A 170 -3.78 19.13 -3.13
N ASP A 171 -2.66 18.72 -2.54
CA ASP A 171 -1.41 19.50 -2.58
C ASP A 171 -0.75 19.38 -3.96
N VAL A 172 -0.80 20.49 -4.71
CA VAL A 172 -0.25 20.60 -6.07
C VAL A 172 1.24 20.22 -6.11
N ALA A 173 2.01 20.63 -5.10
CA ALA A 173 3.44 20.36 -5.05
C ALA A 173 3.73 18.84 -4.99
N ILE A 174 2.86 18.06 -4.37
CA ILE A 174 3.00 16.60 -4.24
C ILE A 174 2.85 15.91 -5.58
N TYR A 175 1.76 16.17 -6.32
CA TYR A 175 1.57 15.47 -7.59
C TYR A 175 2.48 16.00 -8.71
N GLU A 176 2.93 17.26 -8.65
CA GLU A 176 3.96 17.77 -9.56
C GLU A 176 5.34 17.15 -9.28
N ALA A 177 5.70 16.97 -8.01
CA ALA A 177 6.93 16.27 -7.64
C ALA A 177 6.87 14.80 -8.09
N TYR A 178 5.73 14.11 -7.86
CA TYR A 178 5.49 12.76 -8.34
C TYR A 178 5.65 12.63 -9.86
N GLU A 179 5.15 13.59 -10.63
CA GLU A 179 5.25 13.56 -12.10
C GLU A 179 6.69 13.69 -12.58
N LYS A 180 7.52 14.46 -11.86
CA LYS A 180 8.93 14.71 -12.21
C LYS A 180 9.88 13.63 -11.73
N ASP A 181 9.47 12.84 -10.74
CA ASP A 181 10.28 11.77 -10.17
C ASP A 181 10.40 10.60 -11.16
N PRO A 182 11.63 10.21 -11.58
CA PRO A 182 11.84 9.14 -12.56
C PRO A 182 11.34 7.77 -12.08
N PHE A 183 11.23 7.56 -10.76
CA PHE A 183 10.72 6.33 -10.16
C PHE A 183 9.20 6.31 -9.97
N CYS A 184 8.50 7.42 -10.29
CA CYS A 184 7.07 7.59 -10.05
C CYS A 184 6.28 7.85 -11.33
N GLY A 185 5.98 9.10 -11.64
CA GLY A 185 5.08 9.52 -12.71
C GLY A 185 5.36 8.97 -14.11
N PRO A 186 6.61 8.83 -14.56
CA PRO A 186 6.96 8.23 -15.83
C PRO A 186 6.76 6.72 -15.89
N VAL A 187 6.68 6.03 -14.75
CA VAL A 187 6.63 4.57 -14.69
C VAL A 187 5.32 4.04 -15.23
N VAL A 188 5.42 3.19 -16.25
CA VAL A 188 4.28 2.46 -16.83
C VAL A 188 4.47 0.97 -16.60
N GLY A 189 3.51 0.34 -15.96
CA GLY A 189 3.56 -1.09 -15.67
C GLY A 189 3.65 -1.96 -16.93
N THR A 190 4.39 -3.07 -16.81
CA THR A 190 4.47 -4.10 -17.83
C THR A 190 3.24 -5.02 -17.80
N SER A 191 3.10 -5.90 -18.78
CA SER A 191 2.04 -6.93 -18.79
C SER A 191 2.16 -7.88 -17.59
N GLY A 192 3.39 -8.25 -17.19
CA GLY A 192 3.68 -9.04 -15.99
C GLY A 192 3.21 -8.31 -14.72
N PHE A 193 3.57 -7.03 -14.58
CA PHE A 193 3.12 -6.23 -13.45
C PHE A 193 1.59 -6.20 -13.31
N PHE A 194 0.86 -5.86 -14.36
CA PHE A 194 -0.61 -5.79 -14.29
C PHE A 194 -1.27 -7.13 -13.99
N HIS A 195 -0.68 -8.24 -14.45
CA HIS A 195 -1.16 -9.57 -14.10
C HIS A 195 -1.11 -9.79 -12.59
N ASN A 196 0.04 -9.48 -11.99
CA ASN A 196 0.27 -9.61 -10.55
C ASN A 196 -0.54 -8.62 -9.72
N LEU A 197 -0.74 -7.39 -10.20
CA LEU A 197 -1.61 -6.41 -9.53
C LEU A 197 -3.06 -6.92 -9.45
N PHE A 198 -3.60 -7.47 -10.54
CA PHE A 198 -4.95 -8.05 -10.53
C PHE A 198 -5.03 -9.27 -9.62
N GLU A 199 -3.96 -10.05 -9.52
CA GLU A 199 -3.87 -11.18 -8.60
C GLU A 199 -3.84 -10.70 -7.15
N ALA A 200 -3.00 -9.73 -6.82
CA ALA A 200 -2.89 -9.13 -5.49
C ALA A 200 -4.25 -8.62 -4.99
N VAL A 201 -4.93 -7.81 -5.80
CA VAL A 201 -6.27 -7.29 -5.46
C VAL A 201 -7.27 -8.43 -5.29
N LYS A 202 -7.26 -9.44 -6.19
CA LYS A 202 -8.17 -10.57 -6.12
C LYS A 202 -7.97 -11.40 -4.86
N ILE A 203 -6.73 -11.78 -4.56
CA ILE A 203 -6.40 -12.64 -3.40
C ILE A 203 -6.67 -11.90 -2.09
N SER A 204 -6.28 -10.62 -1.98
CA SER A 204 -6.46 -9.83 -0.76
C SER A 204 -7.91 -9.69 -0.30
N GLN A 205 -8.88 -9.87 -1.20
CA GLN A 205 -10.31 -9.76 -0.90
C GLN A 205 -11.08 -11.11 -0.97
N GLN A 206 -10.35 -12.23 -1.17
CA GLN A 206 -10.97 -13.56 -1.11
C GLN A 206 -11.40 -13.89 0.31
N LYS A 207 -12.52 -14.59 0.43
CA LYS A 207 -13.08 -15.00 1.71
C LYS A 207 -12.06 -15.77 2.55
N GLU A 208 -11.36 -16.70 1.93
CA GLU A 208 -10.35 -17.54 2.56
C GLU A 208 -9.19 -16.71 3.15
N THR A 209 -8.74 -15.68 2.42
CA THR A 209 -7.70 -14.77 2.89
C THR A 209 -8.18 -13.95 4.09
N VAL A 210 -9.39 -13.39 4.01
CA VAL A 210 -9.98 -12.58 5.09
C VAL A 210 -10.24 -13.43 6.34
N GLU A 211 -10.73 -14.66 6.17
CA GLU A 211 -10.99 -15.60 7.28
C GLU A 211 -9.70 -16.11 7.94
N SER A 212 -8.56 -16.08 7.24
CA SER A 212 -7.25 -16.49 7.75
C SER A 212 -6.53 -15.40 8.56
N VAL A 213 -7.03 -14.18 8.58
CA VAL A 213 -6.44 -13.08 9.37
C VAL A 213 -6.53 -13.45 10.86
N PRO A 214 -5.43 -13.30 11.66
CA PRO A 214 -5.45 -13.52 13.10
C PRO A 214 -6.52 -12.67 13.78
N LYS A 215 -7.27 -13.27 14.72
CA LYS A 215 -8.44 -12.62 15.30
C LYS A 215 -8.09 -11.52 16.27
N ASP A 216 -6.93 -11.61 16.88
CA ASP A 216 -6.34 -10.67 17.83
C ASP A 216 -5.46 -9.58 17.16
N LEU A 217 -5.35 -9.59 15.83
CA LEU A 217 -4.55 -8.60 15.09
C LEU A 217 -5.27 -7.25 15.06
N PRO A 218 -4.71 -6.16 15.66
CA PRO A 218 -5.25 -4.82 15.51
C PRO A 218 -5.08 -4.31 14.07
N ILE A 219 -6.16 -3.77 13.50
CA ILE A 219 -6.16 -3.24 12.13
C ILE A 219 -6.78 -1.84 12.10
N LEU A 220 -6.04 -0.89 11.52
CA LEU A 220 -6.53 0.46 11.22
C LEU A 220 -6.65 0.65 9.71
N LEU A 221 -7.83 1.04 9.23
CA LEU A 221 -8.03 1.40 7.82
C LEU A 221 -8.21 2.91 7.67
N LEU A 222 -7.47 3.49 6.75
CA LEU A 222 -7.48 4.93 6.45
C LEU A 222 -7.81 5.17 4.98
N SER A 223 -8.70 6.12 4.70
CA SER A 223 -9.05 6.53 3.33
C SER A 223 -9.41 8.00 3.29
N GLY A 224 -9.17 8.64 2.15
CA GLY A 224 -9.79 9.92 1.83
C GLY A 224 -11.23 9.74 1.34
N SER A 225 -12.11 10.72 1.62
CA SER A 225 -13.48 10.71 1.05
C SER A 225 -13.47 10.92 -0.47
N ASP A 226 -12.40 11.49 -1.00
CA ASP A 226 -12.19 11.73 -2.43
C ASP A 226 -11.17 10.76 -3.06
N ASP A 227 -10.82 9.67 -2.36
CA ASP A 227 -9.94 8.63 -2.90
C ASP A 227 -10.68 7.71 -3.89
N PRO A 228 -10.36 7.77 -5.22
CA PRO A 228 -11.03 6.93 -6.22
C PRO A 228 -10.67 5.44 -6.11
N VAL A 229 -9.52 5.08 -5.50
CA VAL A 229 -9.08 3.69 -5.31
C VAL A 229 -10.03 2.96 -4.35
N GLY A 230 -10.42 3.63 -3.27
CA GLY A 230 -11.38 3.13 -2.28
C GLY A 230 -12.84 3.48 -2.61
N HIS A 231 -13.15 3.75 -3.89
CA HIS A 231 -14.50 4.19 -4.34
C HIS A 231 -15.02 5.35 -3.50
N PHE A 232 -14.18 6.38 -3.32
CA PHE A 232 -14.52 7.59 -2.56
C PHE A 232 -14.89 7.27 -1.10
N GLY A 233 -14.00 6.53 -0.42
CA GLY A 233 -14.13 6.12 0.97
C GLY A 233 -15.13 4.98 1.23
N LYS A 234 -15.91 4.56 0.20
CA LYS A 234 -17.01 3.58 0.38
C LYS A 234 -16.54 2.15 0.63
N ASP A 235 -15.31 1.81 0.24
CA ASP A 235 -14.80 0.44 0.40
C ASP A 235 -14.20 0.21 1.79
N THR A 236 -13.68 1.25 2.43
CA THR A 236 -13.07 1.17 3.76
C THR A 236 -13.99 0.53 4.80
N PRO A 237 -15.26 0.98 5.00
CA PRO A 237 -16.16 0.32 5.93
C PRO A 237 -16.55 -1.11 5.50
N LYS A 238 -16.57 -1.42 4.19
CA LYS A 238 -16.86 -2.78 3.73
C LYS A 238 -15.70 -3.74 4.05
N ILE A 239 -14.45 -3.26 3.94
CA ILE A 239 -13.27 -4.05 4.31
C ILE A 239 -13.28 -4.28 5.83
N ALA A 240 -13.58 -3.25 6.63
CA ALA A 240 -13.70 -3.37 8.08
C ALA A 240 -14.77 -4.40 8.47
N LEU A 241 -15.98 -4.27 7.95
CA LEU A 241 -17.09 -5.22 8.20
C LEU A 241 -16.75 -6.65 7.78
N ALA A 242 -15.99 -6.84 6.70
CA ALA A 242 -15.59 -8.19 6.27
C ALA A 242 -14.57 -8.81 7.26
N LEU A 243 -13.64 -8.02 7.80
CA LEU A 243 -12.69 -8.46 8.82
C LEU A 243 -13.40 -8.78 10.16
N GLU A 244 -14.30 -7.90 10.60
CA GLU A 244 -15.12 -8.12 11.80
C GLU A 244 -15.99 -9.37 11.67
N ALA A 245 -16.65 -9.56 10.52
CA ALA A 245 -17.46 -10.74 10.23
C ALA A 245 -16.63 -12.04 10.18
N ALA A 246 -15.33 -11.93 9.84
CA ALA A 246 -14.37 -13.04 9.94
C ALA A 246 -13.87 -13.29 11.37
N GLY A 247 -14.26 -12.46 12.35
CA GLY A 247 -13.95 -12.58 13.77
C GLY A 247 -12.71 -11.80 14.21
N VAL A 248 -12.20 -10.85 13.41
CA VAL A 248 -11.13 -9.94 13.86
C VAL A 248 -11.73 -8.97 14.87
N GLU A 249 -11.14 -8.92 16.09
CA GLU A 249 -11.73 -8.26 17.26
C GLU A 249 -11.46 -6.75 17.31
N ASP A 250 -10.34 -6.31 16.76
CA ASP A 250 -9.87 -4.92 16.84
C ASP A 250 -9.69 -4.33 15.45
N VAL A 251 -10.80 -3.90 14.84
CA VAL A 251 -10.82 -3.22 13.54
C VAL A 251 -11.35 -1.81 13.71
N THR A 252 -10.53 -0.83 13.33
CA THR A 252 -10.91 0.59 13.35
C THR A 252 -10.74 1.18 11.96
N TYR A 253 -11.57 2.12 11.58
CA TYR A 253 -11.37 2.87 10.34
C TYR A 253 -11.63 4.36 10.51
N LYS A 254 -10.97 5.16 9.68
CA LYS A 254 -11.20 6.61 9.59
C LYS A 254 -11.20 7.05 8.12
N ILE A 255 -12.17 7.90 7.78
CA ILE A 255 -12.27 8.57 6.48
C ILE A 255 -11.99 10.04 6.70
N TYR A 256 -11.03 10.60 5.96
CA TYR A 256 -10.66 12.02 6.02
C TYR A 256 -11.43 12.77 4.94
N GLU A 257 -12.20 13.75 5.38
CA GLU A 257 -13.05 14.57 4.51
C GLU A 257 -12.22 15.33 3.48
N ASP A 258 -12.69 15.40 2.23
CA ASP A 258 -12.05 15.99 1.06
C ASP A 258 -10.66 15.42 0.73
N ALA A 259 -10.06 14.55 1.55
CA ALA A 259 -8.73 14.00 1.28
C ALA A 259 -8.77 13.02 0.10
N ARG A 260 -7.70 13.03 -0.70
CA ARG A 260 -7.51 12.14 -1.83
C ARG A 260 -6.70 10.91 -1.41
N HIS A 261 -5.97 10.28 -2.32
CA HIS A 261 -5.39 8.96 -2.14
C HIS A 261 -4.20 8.90 -1.18
N GLU A 262 -3.24 9.83 -1.30
CA GLU A 262 -1.99 9.81 -0.53
C GLU A 262 -2.12 10.57 0.80
N LEU A 263 -2.79 10.00 1.79
CA LEU A 263 -3.10 10.67 3.06
C LEU A 263 -1.87 11.27 3.77
N VAL A 264 -0.73 10.60 3.73
CA VAL A 264 0.52 11.08 4.34
C VAL A 264 1.18 12.23 3.57
N ASN A 265 0.69 12.51 2.37
CA ASN A 265 1.11 13.61 1.51
C ASN A 265 -0.03 14.60 1.24
N GLU A 266 -1.14 14.50 1.97
CA GLU A 266 -2.32 15.37 1.83
C GLU A 266 -2.19 16.67 2.64
N LEU A 267 -3.07 17.64 2.34
CA LEU A 267 -3.14 18.88 3.12
C LEU A 267 -3.47 18.64 4.60
N CYS A 268 -4.17 17.54 4.91
CA CYS A 268 -4.50 17.12 6.27
C CYS A 268 -3.46 16.17 6.91
N LYS A 269 -2.28 15.99 6.32
CA LYS A 269 -1.26 15.02 6.76
C LYS A 269 -0.91 15.09 8.24
N GLU A 270 -0.84 16.27 8.83
CA GLU A 270 -0.54 16.41 10.27
C GLU A 270 -1.64 15.77 11.17
N THR A 271 -2.90 15.80 10.73
CA THR A 271 -3.98 15.08 11.40
C THR A 271 -3.84 13.58 11.22
N VAL A 272 -3.48 13.14 10.02
CA VAL A 272 -3.22 11.71 9.73
C VAL A 272 -2.07 11.19 10.60
N PHE A 273 -0.97 11.93 10.69
CA PHE A 273 0.19 11.55 11.52
C PHE A 273 -0.20 11.40 12.99
N LYS A 274 -0.92 12.37 13.55
CA LYS A 274 -1.41 12.32 14.93
C LYS A 274 -2.30 11.11 15.19
N ASP A 275 -3.23 10.81 14.27
CA ASP A 275 -4.14 9.67 14.41
C ASP A 275 -3.39 8.34 14.35
N VAL A 276 -2.44 8.20 13.42
CA VAL A 276 -1.59 7.01 13.29
C VAL A 276 -0.76 6.80 14.55
N ILE A 277 -0.06 7.85 15.02
CA ILE A 277 0.77 7.78 16.23
C ILE A 277 -0.07 7.44 17.45
N ALA A 278 -1.23 8.07 17.61
CA ALA A 278 -2.15 7.78 18.70
C ALA A 278 -2.60 6.31 18.68
N TRP A 279 -2.95 5.78 17.49
CA TRP A 279 -3.34 4.39 17.35
C TRP A 279 -2.16 3.44 17.68
N LEU A 280 -0.97 3.67 17.13
CA LEU A 280 0.23 2.89 17.43
C LEU A 280 0.51 2.84 18.94
N ASN A 281 0.43 3.99 19.62
CA ASN A 281 0.65 4.07 21.08
C ASN A 281 -0.37 3.26 21.87
N THR A 282 -1.62 3.15 21.41
CA THR A 282 -2.65 2.30 22.07
C THR A 282 -2.43 0.80 21.85
N LYS A 283 -1.72 0.41 20.78
CA LYS A 283 -1.48 -1.00 20.40
C LYS A 283 -0.09 -1.50 20.79
N ASN A 284 0.79 -0.59 21.16
CA ASN A 284 2.13 -0.93 21.60
C ASN A 284 2.09 -1.53 23.03
N LYS A 285 2.63 -2.73 23.19
CA LYS A 285 2.63 -3.46 24.47
C LYS A 285 3.66 -2.94 25.46
N GLU A 286 4.57 -2.08 25.00
CA GLU A 286 5.70 -1.56 25.80
C GLU A 286 5.62 -0.03 26.03
N ALA A 287 4.56 0.64 25.58
CA ALA A 287 4.38 2.08 25.74
C ALA A 287 3.72 2.45 27.08
#